data_6770be283d721a1ea53ed0aae497d7fd
#
_entry.id   6770be283d721a1ea53ed0aae497d7fd
#
_cell.length_a   1.000
_cell.length_b   1.000
_cell.length_c   1.000
_cell.angle_alpha   90.00
_cell.angle_beta   90.00
_cell.angle_gamma   90.00
#
_symmetry.space_group_name_H-M   'P 1'
#
loop_
_entity.id
_entity.type
_entity.pdbx_description
1 polymer ?
#
loop_
_entity_poly.entity_id
_entity_poly.type
_entity_poly.pdbx_seq_one_letter_code
_entity_poly.pdbx_strand_id
1 'polypeptide(L)'
;MIKFNCSQLTRLKAVLIISACSVNFFSTATTMPAPVTNNAVAQVKVNNHWFLLSFSGLGKMKDYQDVHNHTYVYDVSKSQWRERSSVPIKHPINGLIGRLASVATALDDVAYVFGGYTVAQDHSEVSVPDVYAYHVLEDKFQALAPMPVPVDDSIALPYNNRYIYLVSGWHNDGNINLVQLYDSKTNQWQQASPFPGKAVFGHAGGIVGNILLICDGVRVDVHLNKGRSYAAESACYRGEINPLMPSKISWYKVKHPTGKSRYRMAAKGLIDSTSKSKEIVFIGGSHNPYNYNGMGYNGEPSIPSSEIWRYNLATNKWQITHSKTATMDHRGLLELNGELVTLGGMADKQQVLKRINHY
;
A
#
# COMPACT_ATOMS: atom_id res chain seq x y z
N MET A 1 62.35 -51.46 58.34
CA MET A 1 62.36 -52.01 57.02
C MET A 1 60.92 -52.38 56.67
N ILE A 2 60.12 -51.45 56.19
CA ILE A 2 58.79 -51.72 55.60
C ILE A 2 58.56 -50.63 54.60
N LYS A 3 58.36 -51.03 53.33
CA LYS A 3 58.05 -50.17 52.19
C LYS A 3 56.56 -49.85 52.23
N PHE A 4 56.16 -48.58 52.03
CA PHE A 4 54.80 -48.17 51.74
C PHE A 4 54.70 -47.79 50.32
N ASN A 5 53.69 -48.38 49.66
CA ASN A 5 53.34 -48.30 48.25
C ASN A 5 52.48 -47.06 48.05
N CYS A 6 52.75 -46.36 46.97
CA CYS A 6 52.03 -45.19 46.49
C CYS A 6 50.70 -45.57 45.87
N SER A 7 49.56 -45.11 46.40
CA SER A 7 48.22 -45.35 45.88
C SER A 7 47.89 -44.28 44.82
N GLN A 8 47.29 -44.75 43.76
CA GLN A 8 46.86 -44.04 42.55
C GLN A 8 45.79 -42.99 42.85
N LEU A 9 45.99 -41.78 42.36
CA LEU A 9 44.95 -40.76 42.25
C LEU A 9 44.15 -40.98 40.92
N THR A 10 42.90 -41.42 41.10
CA THR A 10 41.94 -41.51 40.01
C THR A 10 41.35 -40.14 39.73
N ARG A 11 41.67 -39.54 38.55
CA ARG A 11 41.06 -38.29 38.07
C ARG A 11 39.66 -38.59 37.49
N LEU A 12 38.61 -38.13 38.19
CA LEU A 12 37.24 -38.04 37.62
C LEU A 12 37.23 -36.92 36.59
N LYS A 13 36.99 -37.26 35.34
CA LYS A 13 36.65 -36.29 34.28
C LYS A 13 35.13 -36.07 34.35
N ALA A 14 34.71 -34.91 34.84
CA ALA A 14 33.32 -34.46 34.67
C ALA A 14 33.07 -34.10 33.22
N VAL A 15 32.22 -34.86 32.53
CA VAL A 15 31.73 -34.53 31.20
C VAL A 15 30.54 -33.60 31.37
N LEU A 16 30.73 -32.33 31.03
CA LEU A 16 29.67 -31.33 30.97
C LEU A 16 28.87 -31.59 29.67
N ILE A 17 27.69 -32.18 29.75
CA ILE A 17 26.76 -32.31 28.68
C ILE A 17 26.01 -30.97 28.54
N ILE A 18 26.46 -30.12 27.62
CA ILE A 18 25.72 -28.92 27.21
C ILE A 18 24.58 -29.39 26.29
N SER A 19 23.39 -29.52 26.86
CA SER A 19 22.17 -29.71 26.09
C SER A 19 21.88 -28.42 25.32
N ALA A 20 22.25 -28.38 24.05
CA ALA A 20 21.84 -27.32 23.15
C ALA A 20 20.33 -27.45 22.93
N CYS A 21 19.56 -26.66 23.68
CA CYS A 21 18.15 -26.46 23.40
C CYS A 21 18.04 -25.70 22.08
N SER A 22 17.89 -26.40 20.97
CA SER A 22 17.56 -25.82 19.67
C SER A 22 16.14 -25.24 19.78
N VAL A 23 16.06 -23.93 20.01
CA VAL A 23 14.81 -23.19 19.84
C VAL A 23 14.49 -23.23 18.35
N ASN A 24 13.65 -24.17 17.96
CA ASN A 24 13.03 -24.14 16.66
C ASN A 24 12.15 -22.90 16.59
N PHE A 25 12.67 -21.81 16.01
CA PHE A 25 11.82 -20.75 15.50
C PHE A 25 10.96 -21.36 14.40
N PHE A 26 9.76 -21.79 14.75
CA PHE A 26 8.71 -22.00 13.78
C PHE A 26 8.47 -20.63 13.13
N SER A 27 9.01 -20.44 11.94
CA SER A 27 8.57 -19.39 11.04
C SER A 27 7.09 -19.68 10.77
N THR A 28 6.21 -19.05 11.56
CA THR A 28 4.78 -19.04 11.27
C THR A 28 4.65 -18.38 9.91
N ALA A 29 4.21 -19.15 8.92
CA ALA A 29 4.10 -18.70 7.56
C ALA A 29 3.23 -17.44 7.53
N THR A 30 3.82 -16.29 7.16
CA THR A 30 3.14 -15.02 6.95
C THR A 30 2.28 -15.06 5.68
N THR A 31 1.59 -16.18 5.48
CA THR A 31 0.81 -16.50 4.28
C THR A 31 -0.61 -16.00 4.48
N MET A 32 -1.06 -15.12 3.60
CA MET A 32 -2.43 -14.60 3.56
C MET A 32 -3.44 -15.72 3.31
N PRO A 33 -4.74 -15.55 3.64
CA PRO A 33 -5.78 -16.56 3.36
C PRO A 33 -5.90 -16.93 1.88
N ALA A 34 -5.76 -15.94 0.98
CA ALA A 34 -5.74 -16.15 -0.46
C ALA A 34 -4.69 -15.24 -1.14
N PRO A 35 -4.23 -15.56 -2.37
CA PRO A 35 -3.47 -14.65 -3.20
C PRO A 35 -4.31 -13.42 -3.52
N VAL A 36 -3.72 -12.24 -3.42
CA VAL A 36 -4.41 -10.99 -3.75
C VAL A 36 -3.46 -9.94 -4.33
N THR A 37 -3.94 -9.23 -5.31
CA THR A 37 -3.30 -8.02 -5.87
C THR A 37 -4.33 -6.92 -6.06
N ASN A 38 -3.91 -5.72 -6.36
CA ASN A 38 -4.83 -4.59 -6.56
C ASN A 38 -5.71 -4.27 -5.33
N ASN A 39 -5.28 -4.70 -4.16
CA ASN A 39 -5.99 -4.56 -2.89
C ASN A 39 -5.65 -3.24 -2.20
N ALA A 40 -6.65 -2.62 -1.57
CA ALA A 40 -6.43 -1.52 -0.64
C ALA A 40 -5.80 -2.04 0.65
N VAL A 41 -4.83 -1.31 1.21
CA VAL A 41 -4.16 -1.73 2.44
C VAL A 41 -4.10 -0.61 3.46
N ALA A 42 -4.24 -0.96 4.73
CA ALA A 42 -4.08 -0.04 5.86
C ALA A 42 -3.39 -0.72 7.04
N GLN A 43 -2.89 0.08 7.97
CA GLN A 43 -2.32 -0.38 9.22
C GLN A 43 -2.94 0.41 10.35
N VAL A 44 -3.50 -0.29 11.34
CA VAL A 44 -4.14 0.33 12.51
C VAL A 44 -3.50 -0.17 13.79
N LYS A 45 -3.55 0.68 14.83
CA LYS A 45 -3.10 0.33 16.18
C LYS A 45 -4.27 0.50 17.15
N VAL A 46 -4.76 -0.61 17.72
CA VAL A 46 -5.86 -0.61 18.68
C VAL A 46 -5.38 -1.23 20.00
N ASN A 47 -5.61 -0.56 21.11
CA ASN A 47 -5.20 -1.04 22.44
C ASN A 47 -3.73 -1.51 22.48
N ASN A 48 -2.84 -0.77 21.83
CA ASN A 48 -1.40 -1.07 21.68
C ASN A 48 -1.04 -2.29 20.81
N HIS A 49 -2.00 -2.92 20.12
CA HIS A 49 -1.80 -4.01 19.18
C HIS A 49 -1.90 -3.51 17.74
N TRP A 50 -0.95 -3.95 16.90
CA TRP A 50 -0.93 -3.61 15.48
C TRP A 50 -1.67 -4.64 14.64
N PHE A 51 -2.40 -4.15 13.64
CA PHE A 51 -3.08 -4.95 12.63
C PHE A 51 -2.72 -4.44 11.24
N LEU A 52 -2.42 -5.37 10.31
CA LEU A 52 -2.29 -5.07 8.89
C LEU A 52 -3.56 -5.54 8.19
N LEU A 53 -4.12 -4.68 7.35
CA LEU A 53 -5.43 -4.87 6.75
C LEU A 53 -5.30 -4.88 5.22
N SER A 54 -6.01 -5.80 4.58
CA SER A 54 -6.16 -5.88 3.13
C SER A 54 -7.64 -5.95 2.79
N PHE A 55 -8.09 -5.07 1.93
CA PHE A 55 -9.49 -4.93 1.54
C PHE A 55 -9.65 -5.10 0.04
N SER A 56 -10.64 -5.90 -0.38
CA SER A 56 -10.98 -6.13 -1.79
C SER A 56 -9.78 -6.60 -2.63
N GLY A 57 -9.89 -6.54 -3.93
CA GLY A 57 -8.80 -6.81 -4.85
C GLY A 57 -9.09 -7.90 -5.86
N LEU A 58 -8.04 -8.41 -6.47
CA LEU A 58 -8.05 -9.40 -7.54
C LEU A 58 -7.34 -10.67 -7.08
N GLY A 59 -7.96 -11.80 -7.30
CA GLY A 59 -7.42 -13.11 -6.97
C GLY A 59 -6.43 -13.66 -8.01
N LYS A 60 -6.16 -14.96 -7.92
CA LYS A 60 -5.09 -15.63 -8.68
C LYS A 60 -5.33 -15.68 -10.19
N MET A 61 -6.57 -15.85 -10.63
CA MET A 61 -6.91 -16.03 -12.06
C MET A 61 -6.85 -14.72 -12.84
N LYS A 62 -6.99 -13.58 -12.16
CA LYS A 62 -6.87 -12.24 -12.73
C LYS A 62 -7.91 -11.95 -13.81
N ASP A 63 -9.09 -12.50 -13.70
CA ASP A 63 -10.24 -12.17 -14.53
C ASP A 63 -11.34 -11.43 -13.73
N TYR A 64 -12.39 -10.99 -14.40
CA TYR A 64 -13.46 -10.21 -13.76
C TYR A 64 -14.22 -11.01 -12.66
N GLN A 65 -14.27 -12.35 -12.75
CA GLN A 65 -14.92 -13.22 -11.76
C GLN A 65 -14.08 -13.37 -10.49
N ASP A 66 -12.78 -13.08 -10.58
CA ASP A 66 -11.83 -13.20 -9.48
C ASP A 66 -11.70 -11.87 -8.69
N VAL A 67 -12.45 -10.84 -9.09
CA VAL A 67 -12.55 -9.58 -8.36
C VAL A 67 -13.45 -9.78 -7.14
N HIS A 68 -12.94 -9.48 -5.95
CA HIS A 68 -13.63 -9.79 -4.71
C HIS A 68 -13.70 -8.58 -3.76
N ASN A 69 -14.48 -8.70 -2.68
CA ASN A 69 -14.61 -7.73 -1.60
C ASN A 69 -14.14 -8.27 -0.24
N HIS A 70 -13.33 -9.33 -0.21
CA HIS A 70 -12.83 -9.91 1.03
C HIS A 70 -12.00 -8.93 1.85
N THR A 71 -12.04 -9.10 3.16
CA THR A 71 -11.18 -8.40 4.12
C THR A 71 -10.29 -9.41 4.80
N TYR A 72 -8.98 -9.22 4.71
CA TYR A 72 -7.99 -10.02 5.41
C TYR A 72 -7.28 -9.16 6.47
N VAL A 73 -7.21 -9.67 7.69
CA VAL A 73 -6.61 -8.99 8.85
C VAL A 73 -5.46 -9.84 9.38
N TYR A 74 -4.28 -9.26 9.47
CA TYR A 74 -3.13 -9.84 10.15
C TYR A 74 -3.00 -9.23 11.55
N ASP A 75 -3.17 -10.05 12.58
CA ASP A 75 -2.90 -9.70 13.98
C ASP A 75 -1.41 -9.88 14.23
N VAL A 76 -0.68 -8.78 14.35
CA VAL A 76 0.78 -8.79 14.51
C VAL A 76 1.19 -9.48 15.82
N SER A 77 0.43 -9.30 16.90
CA SER A 77 0.73 -9.89 18.20
C SER A 77 0.59 -11.41 18.22
N LYS A 78 -0.29 -11.95 17.39
CA LYS A 78 -0.56 -13.38 17.25
C LYS A 78 0.12 -14.01 16.04
N SER A 79 0.74 -13.18 15.18
CA SER A 79 1.32 -13.62 13.89
C SER A 79 0.31 -14.44 13.06
N GLN A 80 -0.95 -14.00 13.03
CA GLN A 80 -2.05 -14.75 12.45
C GLN A 80 -2.92 -13.92 11.51
N TRP A 81 -3.18 -14.48 10.33
CA TRP A 81 -4.18 -13.99 9.39
C TRP A 81 -5.59 -14.50 9.76
N ARG A 82 -6.58 -13.65 9.51
CA ARG A 82 -8.00 -14.00 9.55
C ARG A 82 -8.74 -13.33 8.42
N GLU A 83 -9.67 -14.05 7.82
CA GLU A 83 -10.72 -13.45 7.01
C GLU A 83 -11.78 -12.86 7.94
N ARG A 84 -12.28 -11.69 7.58
CA ARG A 84 -13.21 -10.90 8.36
C ARG A 84 -14.41 -10.49 7.51
N SER A 85 -15.32 -9.70 8.08
CA SER A 85 -16.47 -9.15 7.36
C SER A 85 -16.02 -8.50 6.06
N SER A 86 -16.65 -8.86 4.95
CA SER A 86 -16.33 -8.32 3.63
C SER A 86 -16.69 -6.84 3.53
N VAL A 87 -15.95 -6.10 2.69
CA VAL A 87 -16.28 -4.71 2.36
C VAL A 87 -17.71 -4.67 1.83
N PRO A 88 -18.62 -3.84 2.42
CA PRO A 88 -20.00 -3.78 1.96
C PRO A 88 -20.09 -3.19 0.55
N ILE A 89 -20.95 -3.77 -0.27
CA ILE A 89 -21.23 -3.27 -1.61
C ILE A 89 -22.72 -2.91 -1.67
N LYS A 90 -23.00 -1.62 -1.54
CA LYS A 90 -24.38 -1.12 -1.52
C LYS A 90 -25.07 -1.14 -2.88
N HIS A 91 -24.27 -0.90 -3.93
CA HIS A 91 -24.76 -0.81 -5.29
C HIS A 91 -23.94 -1.76 -6.19
N PRO A 92 -24.27 -3.07 -6.18
CA PRO A 92 -23.61 -4.00 -7.10
C PRO A 92 -23.96 -3.60 -8.53
N ILE A 93 -22.93 -3.55 -9.39
CA ILE A 93 -23.08 -3.25 -10.80
C ILE A 93 -23.15 -4.58 -11.54
N ASN A 94 -24.27 -4.85 -12.20
CA ASN A 94 -24.51 -6.14 -12.89
C ASN A 94 -24.31 -7.37 -11.98
N GLY A 95 -24.64 -7.24 -10.67
CA GLY A 95 -24.47 -8.30 -9.68
C GLY A 95 -23.03 -8.51 -9.18
N LEU A 96 -22.07 -7.72 -9.67
CA LEU A 96 -20.67 -7.81 -9.23
C LEU A 96 -20.47 -7.12 -7.87
N ILE A 97 -19.86 -7.84 -6.95
CA ILE A 97 -19.63 -7.40 -5.56
C ILE A 97 -18.15 -7.11 -5.27
N GLY A 98 -17.25 -7.34 -6.22
CA GLY A 98 -15.82 -7.06 -6.04
C GLY A 98 -15.46 -5.60 -6.35
N ARG A 99 -14.29 -5.18 -5.85
CA ARG A 99 -13.71 -3.87 -6.15
C ARG A 99 -12.21 -4.01 -6.42
N LEU A 100 -11.76 -3.33 -7.44
CA LEU A 100 -10.35 -3.10 -7.76
C LEU A 100 -9.97 -1.65 -7.46
N ALA A 101 -8.69 -1.41 -7.26
CA ALA A 101 -8.11 -0.09 -7.11
C ALA A 101 -8.78 0.83 -6.08
N SER A 102 -9.49 0.23 -5.12
CA SER A 102 -9.82 0.92 -3.87
C SER A 102 -8.53 1.35 -3.18
N VAL A 103 -8.57 2.43 -2.43
CA VAL A 103 -7.44 2.85 -1.59
C VAL A 103 -7.86 2.88 -0.13
N ALA A 104 -6.90 2.66 0.77
CA ALA A 104 -7.17 2.72 2.20
C ALA A 104 -6.06 3.43 2.95
N THR A 105 -6.41 3.95 4.11
CA THR A 105 -5.48 4.50 5.09
C THR A 105 -6.08 4.38 6.49
N ALA A 106 -5.36 4.83 7.51
CA ALA A 106 -5.89 4.83 8.87
C ALA A 106 -5.72 6.19 9.55
N LEU A 107 -6.67 6.51 10.41
CA LEU A 107 -6.59 7.56 11.42
C LEU A 107 -6.83 6.89 12.77
N ASP A 108 -5.92 7.05 13.71
CA ASP A 108 -5.93 6.36 15.01
C ASP A 108 -6.14 4.84 14.87
N ASP A 109 -7.23 4.34 15.41
CA ASP A 109 -7.61 2.94 15.47
C ASP A 109 -8.64 2.51 14.39
N VAL A 110 -8.97 3.41 13.46
CA VAL A 110 -9.95 3.19 12.40
C VAL A 110 -9.29 3.18 11.03
N ALA A 111 -9.56 2.14 10.24
CA ALA A 111 -9.20 2.12 8.82
C ALA A 111 -10.32 2.71 7.96
N TYR A 112 -9.95 3.45 6.93
CA TYR A 112 -10.84 4.07 5.97
C TYR A 112 -10.58 3.48 4.59
N VAL A 113 -11.65 3.04 3.90
CA VAL A 113 -11.60 2.45 2.56
C VAL A 113 -12.41 3.31 1.62
N PHE A 114 -11.84 3.65 0.46
CA PHE A 114 -12.41 4.58 -0.50
C PHE A 114 -12.52 3.96 -1.88
N GLY A 115 -13.66 4.12 -2.52
CA GLY A 115 -13.90 3.94 -3.93
C GLY A 115 -13.50 2.57 -4.48
N GLY A 116 -12.77 2.61 -5.56
CA GLY A 116 -12.47 1.47 -6.41
C GLY A 116 -13.45 1.35 -7.57
N TYR A 117 -13.25 0.34 -8.40
CA TYR A 117 -14.12 0.09 -9.56
C TYR A 117 -14.49 -1.39 -9.67
N THR A 118 -15.56 -1.67 -10.40
CA THR A 118 -15.92 -3.02 -10.84
C THR A 118 -15.46 -3.23 -12.27
N VAL A 119 -15.17 -4.50 -12.61
CA VAL A 119 -14.95 -4.94 -14.00
C VAL A 119 -16.04 -5.92 -14.37
N ALA A 120 -16.79 -5.63 -15.43
CA ALA A 120 -17.77 -6.54 -15.99
C ALA A 120 -17.14 -7.48 -17.03
N GLN A 121 -17.90 -8.48 -17.48
CA GLN A 121 -17.45 -9.46 -18.50
C GLN A 121 -17.06 -8.80 -19.83
N ASP A 122 -17.71 -7.70 -20.19
CA ASP A 122 -17.43 -6.90 -21.37
C ASP A 122 -16.28 -5.89 -21.18
N HIS A 123 -15.57 -6.00 -20.06
CA HIS A 123 -14.51 -5.09 -19.59
C HIS A 123 -14.97 -3.66 -19.32
N SER A 124 -16.26 -3.40 -19.18
CA SER A 124 -16.72 -2.11 -18.68
C SER A 124 -16.34 -1.93 -17.22
N GLU A 125 -15.91 -0.71 -16.88
CA GLU A 125 -15.42 -0.33 -15.56
C GLU A 125 -16.25 0.85 -15.04
N VAL A 126 -16.62 0.80 -13.75
CA VAL A 126 -17.38 1.87 -13.11
C VAL A 126 -16.74 2.20 -11.77
N SER A 127 -16.19 3.41 -11.64
CA SER A 127 -15.69 3.96 -10.38
C SER A 127 -16.84 4.28 -9.44
N VAL A 128 -16.72 3.91 -8.16
CA VAL A 128 -17.78 4.10 -7.17
C VAL A 128 -17.39 5.15 -6.11
N PRO A 129 -18.38 5.88 -5.55
CA PRO A 129 -18.13 6.90 -4.54
C PRO A 129 -18.06 6.37 -3.11
N ASP A 130 -18.23 5.07 -2.91
CA ASP A 130 -18.40 4.47 -1.60
C ASP A 130 -17.22 4.73 -0.65
N VAL A 131 -17.52 5.01 0.61
CA VAL A 131 -16.54 5.21 1.68
C VAL A 131 -17.00 4.47 2.93
N TYR A 132 -16.05 3.74 3.52
CA TYR A 132 -16.30 2.99 4.75
C TYR A 132 -15.22 3.22 5.79
N ALA A 133 -15.62 3.36 7.06
CA ALA A 133 -14.76 3.14 8.21
C ALA A 133 -14.84 1.67 8.63
N TYR A 134 -13.70 1.06 8.96
CA TYR A 134 -13.62 -0.31 9.46
C TYR A 134 -13.02 -0.34 10.86
N HIS A 135 -13.77 -0.91 11.80
CA HIS A 135 -13.40 -1.10 13.19
C HIS A 135 -12.92 -2.55 13.40
N VAL A 136 -11.61 -2.74 13.50
CA VAL A 136 -10.98 -4.07 13.42
C VAL A 136 -11.35 -5.01 14.56
N LEU A 137 -11.51 -4.50 15.80
CA LEU A 137 -11.89 -5.34 16.95
C LEU A 137 -13.35 -5.78 16.88
N GLU A 138 -14.22 -4.91 16.41
CA GLU A 138 -15.66 -5.14 16.29
C GLU A 138 -16.02 -5.90 15.01
N ASP A 139 -15.07 -6.01 14.06
CA ASP A 139 -15.27 -6.57 12.73
C ASP A 139 -16.46 -5.92 12.00
N LYS A 140 -16.52 -4.59 12.03
CA LYS A 140 -17.68 -3.83 11.55
C LYS A 140 -17.28 -2.72 10.60
N PHE A 141 -17.98 -2.65 9.46
CA PHE A 141 -17.95 -1.50 8.56
C PHE A 141 -19.06 -0.51 8.88
N GLN A 142 -18.70 0.77 8.88
CA GLN A 142 -19.63 1.91 8.95
C GLN A 142 -19.57 2.68 7.63
N ALA A 143 -20.70 2.88 6.99
CA ALA A 143 -20.78 3.72 5.80
C ALA A 143 -20.63 5.19 6.17
N LEU A 144 -19.83 5.91 5.39
CA LEU A 144 -19.54 7.33 5.56
C LEU A 144 -20.10 8.13 4.38
N ALA A 145 -19.96 9.46 4.43
CA ALA A 145 -20.33 10.33 3.34
C ALA A 145 -19.57 9.94 2.06
N PRO A 146 -20.26 9.70 0.95
CA PRO A 146 -19.62 9.28 -0.30
C PRO A 146 -18.71 10.37 -0.86
N MET A 147 -17.72 9.99 -1.64
CA MET A 147 -16.86 10.96 -2.36
C MET A 147 -17.69 11.82 -3.30
N PRO A 148 -17.46 13.15 -3.33
CA PRO A 148 -18.12 14.05 -4.28
C PRO A 148 -17.85 13.67 -5.74
N VAL A 149 -16.62 13.25 -6.04
CA VAL A 149 -16.22 12.71 -7.34
C VAL A 149 -15.65 11.31 -7.11
N PRO A 150 -16.30 10.25 -7.63
CA PRO A 150 -15.78 8.89 -7.54
C PRO A 150 -14.40 8.79 -8.16
N VAL A 151 -13.47 8.17 -7.47
CA VAL A 151 -12.12 7.90 -7.99
C VAL A 151 -11.66 6.52 -7.57
N ASP A 152 -10.83 5.95 -8.41
CA ASP A 152 -10.06 4.75 -8.14
C ASP A 152 -8.60 4.97 -8.55
N ASP A 153 -7.75 3.99 -8.23
CA ASP A 153 -6.32 4.04 -8.50
C ASP A 153 -5.66 5.37 -8.06
N SER A 154 -6.22 5.97 -7.01
CA SER A 154 -5.79 7.20 -6.35
C SER A 154 -4.81 6.87 -5.21
N ILE A 155 -4.50 7.85 -4.35
CA ILE A 155 -3.79 7.66 -3.09
C ILE A 155 -4.57 8.31 -1.95
N ALA A 156 -4.52 7.71 -0.74
CA ALA A 156 -5.15 8.23 0.47
C ALA A 156 -4.09 8.58 1.51
N LEU A 157 -3.93 9.86 1.80
CA LEU A 157 -2.90 10.38 2.70
C LEU A 157 -3.50 10.94 3.99
N PRO A 158 -3.21 10.34 5.16
CA PRO A 158 -3.76 10.76 6.45
C PRO A 158 -2.99 11.99 6.98
N TYR A 159 -3.72 12.95 7.53
CA TYR A 159 -3.12 14.16 8.11
C TYR A 159 -3.74 14.53 9.44
N ASN A 160 -2.86 14.78 10.42
CA ASN A 160 -3.19 15.32 11.74
C ASN A 160 -4.32 14.56 12.44
N ASN A 161 -4.37 13.23 12.22
CA ASN A 161 -5.34 12.33 12.83
C ASN A 161 -6.82 12.76 12.68
N ARG A 162 -7.11 13.46 11.60
CA ARG A 162 -8.45 14.01 11.30
C ARG A 162 -8.79 13.99 9.82
N TYR A 163 -7.82 14.34 8.99
CA TYR A 163 -8.05 14.57 7.57
C TYR A 163 -7.48 13.47 6.71
N ILE A 164 -8.11 13.17 5.59
CA ILE A 164 -7.60 12.27 4.56
C ILE A 164 -7.69 12.98 3.21
N TYR A 165 -6.55 13.08 2.52
CA TYR A 165 -6.48 13.62 1.16
C TYR A 165 -6.54 12.47 0.17
N LEU A 166 -7.50 12.52 -0.75
CA LEU A 166 -7.49 11.73 -1.98
C LEU A 166 -6.95 12.60 -3.11
N VAL A 167 -5.87 12.18 -3.72
CA VAL A 167 -5.18 13.00 -4.71
C VAL A 167 -5.23 12.33 -6.07
N SER A 168 -5.73 13.04 -7.08
CA SER A 168 -5.82 12.55 -8.46
C SER A 168 -6.55 11.20 -8.54
N GLY A 169 -6.31 10.41 -9.57
CA GLY A 169 -6.92 9.10 -9.79
C GLY A 169 -7.74 9.04 -11.04
N TRP A 170 -8.25 7.84 -11.33
CA TRP A 170 -9.15 7.60 -12.43
C TRP A 170 -10.60 7.88 -12.02
N HIS A 171 -11.35 8.44 -12.93
CA HIS A 171 -12.81 8.56 -12.91
C HIS A 171 -13.35 8.01 -14.23
N ASN A 172 -14.60 7.60 -14.27
CA ASN A 172 -15.23 6.89 -15.41
C ASN A 172 -14.84 7.39 -16.81
N ASP A 173 -14.60 8.69 -16.96
CA ASP A 173 -14.27 9.32 -18.24
C ASP A 173 -12.80 9.70 -18.41
N GLY A 174 -11.96 9.50 -17.41
CA GLY A 174 -10.54 9.84 -17.47
C GLY A 174 -9.96 10.26 -16.11
N ASN A 175 -8.72 10.66 -16.14
CA ASN A 175 -8.04 11.12 -14.94
C ASN A 175 -8.52 12.49 -14.50
N ILE A 176 -8.52 12.72 -13.18
CA ILE A 176 -8.81 14.02 -12.58
C ILE A 176 -7.60 14.52 -11.80
N ASN A 177 -7.42 15.83 -11.68
CA ASN A 177 -6.38 16.47 -10.87
C ASN A 177 -6.91 17.03 -9.55
N LEU A 178 -8.09 16.62 -9.13
CA LEU A 178 -8.70 17.04 -7.88
C LEU A 178 -7.91 16.52 -6.68
N VAL A 179 -7.95 17.28 -5.60
CA VAL A 179 -7.55 16.82 -4.27
C VAL A 179 -8.79 16.93 -3.39
N GLN A 180 -9.41 15.80 -3.11
CA GLN A 180 -10.59 15.71 -2.28
C GLN A 180 -10.15 15.52 -0.82
N LEU A 181 -10.59 16.38 0.08
CA LEU A 181 -10.24 16.38 1.50
C LEU A 181 -11.42 15.91 2.33
N TYR A 182 -11.29 14.77 2.97
CA TYR A 182 -12.25 14.23 3.91
C TYR A 182 -11.91 14.64 5.34
N ASP A 183 -12.88 15.16 6.07
CA ASP A 183 -12.81 15.45 7.51
C ASP A 183 -13.54 14.34 8.29
N SER A 184 -12.80 13.48 8.97
CA SER A 184 -13.36 12.34 9.71
C SER A 184 -14.21 12.75 10.93
N LYS A 185 -13.98 13.94 11.49
CA LYS A 185 -14.75 14.44 12.64
C LYS A 185 -16.14 14.92 12.26
N THR A 186 -16.29 15.49 11.07
CA THR A 186 -17.55 16.03 10.58
C THR A 186 -18.24 15.12 9.58
N ASN A 187 -17.55 14.08 9.09
CA ASN A 187 -18.00 13.22 8.00
C ASN A 187 -18.35 14.03 6.75
N GLN A 188 -17.49 14.99 6.38
CA GLN A 188 -17.73 15.91 5.26
C GLN A 188 -16.53 15.99 4.33
N TRP A 189 -16.80 16.33 3.09
CA TRP A 189 -15.82 16.55 2.05
C TRP A 189 -15.68 18.00 1.71
N GLN A 190 -14.47 18.39 1.33
CA GLN A 190 -14.17 19.69 0.72
C GLN A 190 -13.11 19.54 -0.36
N GLN A 191 -13.08 20.49 -1.30
CA GLN A 191 -12.03 20.56 -2.30
C GLN A 191 -10.80 21.23 -1.68
N ALA A 192 -9.62 20.57 -1.78
CA ALA A 192 -8.34 21.20 -1.48
C ALA A 192 -7.69 21.80 -2.73
N SER A 193 -6.52 22.49 -2.56
CA SER A 193 -5.74 22.99 -3.68
C SER A 193 -5.45 21.85 -4.68
N PRO A 194 -5.78 22.00 -5.96
CA PRO A 194 -5.68 20.91 -6.93
C PRO A 194 -4.23 20.47 -7.12
N PHE A 195 -4.07 19.21 -7.53
CA PHE A 195 -2.76 18.66 -7.90
C PHE A 195 -2.23 19.40 -9.14
N PRO A 196 -1.00 19.95 -9.10
CA PRO A 196 -0.51 20.83 -10.15
C PRO A 196 0.06 20.09 -11.37
N GLY A 197 0.29 18.78 -11.23
CA GLY A 197 0.77 17.94 -12.31
C GLY A 197 -0.32 17.59 -13.32
N LYS A 198 0.04 16.82 -14.33
CA LYS A 198 -0.95 16.18 -15.17
C LYS A 198 -1.78 15.25 -14.30
N ALA A 199 -3.07 15.16 -14.58
CA ALA A 199 -3.93 14.19 -13.93
C ALA A 199 -3.43 12.77 -14.22
N VAL A 200 -3.28 11.95 -13.17
CA VAL A 200 -2.70 10.60 -13.22
C VAL A 200 -3.49 9.62 -12.38
N PHE A 201 -3.35 8.34 -12.69
CA PHE A 201 -3.81 7.23 -11.85
C PHE A 201 -2.66 6.25 -11.61
N GLY A 202 -2.74 5.42 -10.57
CA GLY A 202 -1.68 4.46 -10.21
C GLY A 202 -0.35 5.12 -9.84
N HIS A 203 -0.39 6.39 -9.46
CA HIS A 203 0.72 7.12 -8.87
C HIS A 203 0.93 6.66 -7.42
N ALA A 204 2.03 7.07 -6.82
CA ALA A 204 2.32 6.76 -5.43
C ALA A 204 2.66 8.03 -4.64
N GLY A 205 2.44 8.00 -3.33
CA GLY A 205 2.76 9.13 -2.48
C GLY A 205 2.76 8.77 -0.99
N GLY A 206 3.44 9.62 -0.23
CA GLY A 206 3.50 9.54 1.22
C GLY A 206 3.41 10.92 1.86
N ILE A 207 3.17 10.93 3.16
CA ILE A 207 3.05 12.15 3.95
C ILE A 207 3.84 12.03 5.25
N VAL A 208 4.54 13.10 5.65
CA VAL A 208 5.17 13.25 6.97
C VAL A 208 4.91 14.65 7.51
N GLY A 209 4.23 14.72 8.64
CA GLY A 209 3.76 15.99 9.18
C GLY A 209 2.83 16.69 8.18
N ASN A 210 3.14 17.91 7.78
CA ASN A 210 2.39 18.66 6.79
C ASN A 210 2.99 18.59 5.37
N ILE A 211 3.96 17.73 5.12
CA ILE A 211 4.63 17.58 3.83
C ILE A 211 4.21 16.27 3.18
N LEU A 212 3.71 16.35 1.96
CA LEU A 212 3.41 15.21 1.10
C LEU A 212 4.31 15.22 -0.14
N LEU A 213 4.61 14.05 -0.65
CA LEU A 213 5.35 13.87 -1.91
C LEU A 213 4.62 12.83 -2.76
N ILE A 214 4.33 13.19 -4.00
CA ILE A 214 3.60 12.37 -4.96
C ILE A 214 4.44 12.23 -6.20
N CYS A 215 4.59 11.00 -6.69
CA CYS A 215 5.39 10.69 -7.87
C CYS A 215 4.65 9.79 -8.85
N ASP A 216 4.91 10.00 -10.12
CA ASP A 216 4.63 9.10 -11.23
C ASP A 216 3.15 8.91 -11.56
N GLY A 217 2.81 7.71 -12.01
CA GLY A 217 1.48 7.34 -12.47
C GLY A 217 1.35 7.30 -13.99
N VAL A 218 0.12 7.19 -14.43
CA VAL A 218 -0.26 7.11 -15.85
C VAL A 218 -1.19 8.26 -16.17
N ARG A 219 -0.86 9.01 -17.21
CA ARG A 219 -1.75 10.00 -17.81
C ARG A 219 -2.49 9.41 -18.99
N VAL A 220 -3.62 9.99 -19.29
CA VAL A 220 -4.39 9.69 -20.48
C VAL A 220 -4.16 10.79 -21.51
N ASP A 221 -3.73 10.42 -22.72
CA ASP A 221 -3.64 11.31 -23.87
C ASP A 221 -4.83 10.98 -24.80
N VAL A 222 -5.65 11.96 -25.10
CA VAL A 222 -6.82 11.83 -25.98
C VAL A 222 -6.45 12.27 -27.38
N HIS A 223 -6.74 11.42 -28.37
CA HIS A 223 -6.47 11.68 -29.77
C HIS A 223 -7.78 11.71 -30.55
N LEU A 224 -8.05 12.74 -31.33
CA LEU A 224 -9.29 12.96 -32.08
C LEU A 224 -9.70 11.76 -32.95
N ASN A 225 -8.74 11.05 -33.55
CA ASN A 225 -9.01 9.97 -34.51
C ASN A 225 -8.55 8.57 -34.02
N LYS A 226 -7.96 8.46 -32.84
CA LYS A 226 -7.38 7.19 -32.34
C LYS A 226 -7.88 6.80 -30.94
N GLY A 227 -8.79 7.59 -30.35
CA GLY A 227 -9.27 7.35 -29.01
C GLY A 227 -8.24 7.72 -27.93
N ARG A 228 -8.18 6.95 -26.85
CA ARG A 228 -7.30 7.18 -25.69
C ARG A 228 -6.02 6.39 -25.83
N SER A 229 -4.91 6.96 -25.37
CA SER A 229 -3.66 6.24 -25.10
C SER A 229 -3.22 6.49 -23.66
N TYR A 230 -2.49 5.54 -23.11
CA TYR A 230 -2.01 5.56 -21.73
C TYR A 230 -0.50 5.73 -21.74
N ALA A 231 -0.02 6.79 -21.11
CA ALA A 231 1.41 7.12 -21.10
C ALA A 231 1.91 7.31 -19.68
N ALA A 232 3.08 6.76 -19.38
CA ALA A 232 3.75 6.95 -18.11
C ALA A 232 4.11 8.43 -17.90
N GLU A 233 3.90 8.96 -16.69
CA GLU A 233 4.25 10.33 -16.30
C GLU A 233 5.38 10.30 -15.28
N SER A 234 6.58 10.75 -15.66
CA SER A 234 7.76 10.80 -14.78
C SER A 234 7.85 12.16 -14.11
N ALA A 235 7.06 12.39 -13.10
CA ALA A 235 7.05 13.67 -12.37
C ALA A 235 6.83 13.46 -10.89
N CYS A 236 7.50 14.26 -10.06
CA CYS A 236 7.29 14.31 -8.61
C CYS A 236 6.90 15.71 -8.17
N TYR A 237 5.96 15.79 -7.23
CA TYR A 237 5.49 17.04 -6.65
C TYR A 237 5.46 16.94 -5.13
N ARG A 238 6.10 17.90 -4.46
CA ARG A 238 6.02 18.12 -3.03
C ARG A 238 4.89 19.09 -2.74
N GLY A 239 4.00 18.75 -1.82
CA GLY A 239 2.96 19.62 -1.31
C GLY A 239 3.24 19.99 0.16
N GLU A 240 2.97 21.22 0.52
CA GLU A 240 3.04 21.72 1.89
C GLU A 240 1.64 22.17 2.32
N ILE A 241 1.04 21.40 3.23
CA ILE A 241 -0.29 21.69 3.78
C ILE A 241 -0.19 22.88 4.73
N ASN A 242 -1.09 23.85 4.57
CA ASN A 242 -1.22 24.92 5.55
C ASN A 242 -1.90 24.38 6.83
N PRO A 243 -1.22 24.38 8.00
CA PRO A 243 -1.79 23.78 9.22
C PRO A 243 -3.06 24.48 9.73
N LEU A 244 -3.25 25.76 9.42
CA LEU A 244 -4.42 26.55 9.82
C LEU A 244 -5.58 26.42 8.82
N MET A 245 -5.28 26.07 7.57
CA MET A 245 -6.24 25.88 6.49
C MET A 245 -5.89 24.59 5.71
N PRO A 246 -6.25 23.40 6.20
CA PRO A 246 -5.82 22.13 5.60
C PRO A 246 -6.24 21.94 4.13
N SER A 247 -7.26 22.66 3.65
CA SER A 247 -7.60 22.66 2.22
C SER A 247 -6.62 23.45 1.33
N LYS A 248 -5.67 24.21 1.91
CA LYS A 248 -4.65 24.94 1.17
C LYS A 248 -3.33 24.18 1.16
N ILE A 249 -2.88 23.81 -0.03
CA ILE A 249 -1.61 23.12 -0.26
C ILE A 249 -0.77 23.97 -1.21
N SER A 250 0.46 24.28 -0.81
CA SER A 250 1.46 24.88 -1.70
C SER A 250 2.25 23.79 -2.39
N TRP A 251 2.27 23.78 -3.72
CA TRP A 251 2.87 22.73 -4.51
C TRP A 251 4.18 23.16 -5.16
N TYR A 252 5.16 22.25 -5.19
CA TYR A 252 6.47 22.44 -5.80
C TYR A 252 6.85 21.22 -6.62
N LYS A 253 7.34 21.43 -7.85
CA LYS A 253 7.89 20.34 -8.64
C LYS A 253 9.25 19.94 -8.07
N VAL A 254 9.47 18.64 -7.90
CA VAL A 254 10.72 18.04 -7.40
C VAL A 254 11.43 17.35 -8.55
N LYS A 255 12.76 17.38 -8.58
CA LYS A 255 13.53 16.61 -9.56
C LYS A 255 13.23 15.11 -9.38
N HIS A 256 12.82 14.48 -10.46
CA HIS A 256 12.53 13.03 -10.48
C HIS A 256 13.84 12.23 -10.28
N PRO A 257 13.85 11.12 -9.50
CA PRO A 257 15.07 10.39 -9.18
C PRO A 257 15.76 9.78 -10.39
N THR A 258 15.02 9.20 -11.32
CA THR A 258 15.57 8.43 -12.45
C THR A 258 15.18 8.99 -13.82
N GLY A 259 14.13 9.78 -13.92
CA GLY A 259 13.50 10.18 -15.18
C GLY A 259 12.64 9.08 -15.83
N LYS A 260 12.55 7.90 -15.20
CA LYS A 260 11.70 6.78 -15.65
C LYS A 260 10.60 6.54 -14.65
N SER A 261 9.35 6.70 -15.07
CA SER A 261 8.16 6.49 -14.23
C SER A 261 8.03 5.04 -13.78
N ARG A 262 7.44 4.84 -12.59
CA ARG A 262 6.96 3.55 -12.13
C ARG A 262 5.48 3.64 -11.75
N TYR A 263 4.71 2.69 -12.19
CA TYR A 263 3.28 2.58 -12.01
C TYR A 263 2.97 1.63 -10.84
N ARG A 264 2.03 2.03 -9.96
CA ARG A 264 1.54 1.25 -8.83
C ARG A 264 2.64 0.79 -7.87
N MET A 265 3.49 1.74 -7.46
CA MET A 265 4.43 1.59 -6.35
C MET A 265 3.69 1.59 -5.01
N ALA A 266 4.26 0.93 -4.00
CA ALA A 266 3.93 1.19 -2.61
C ALA A 266 4.70 2.42 -2.11
N ALA A 267 4.06 3.30 -1.33
CA ALA A 267 4.74 4.44 -0.74
C ALA A 267 4.26 4.75 0.69
N LYS A 268 5.16 5.35 1.48
CA LYS A 268 4.88 5.76 2.86
C LYS A 268 5.81 6.88 3.29
N GLY A 269 5.32 7.79 4.12
CA GLY A 269 6.14 8.70 4.90
C GLY A 269 6.69 8.02 6.16
N LEU A 270 7.96 8.27 6.46
CA LEU A 270 8.68 7.69 7.61
C LEU A 270 9.34 8.78 8.43
N ILE A 271 9.39 8.55 9.75
CA ILE A 271 10.23 9.30 10.68
C ILE A 271 11.16 8.28 11.33
N ASP A 272 12.45 8.39 11.06
CA ASP A 272 13.45 7.56 11.71
C ASP A 272 13.47 7.82 13.22
N SER A 273 13.33 6.79 14.01
CA SER A 273 13.21 6.90 15.46
C SER A 273 14.49 7.42 16.13
N THR A 274 15.64 7.18 15.53
CA THR A 274 16.97 7.52 16.07
C THR A 274 17.44 8.88 15.55
N SER A 275 17.58 9.03 14.24
CA SER A 275 18.11 10.25 13.60
C SER A 275 17.07 11.37 13.50
N LYS A 276 15.77 11.05 13.72
CA LYS A 276 14.64 11.95 13.49
C LYS A 276 14.54 12.44 12.03
N SER A 277 15.26 11.80 11.12
CA SER A 277 15.13 12.12 9.70
C SER A 277 13.71 11.80 9.20
N LYS A 278 13.23 12.66 8.30
CA LYS A 278 11.91 12.55 7.69
C LYS A 278 12.10 12.18 6.23
N GLU A 279 11.51 11.08 5.82
CA GLU A 279 11.66 10.55 4.47
C GLU A 279 10.32 10.11 3.89
N ILE A 280 10.23 10.10 2.56
CA ILE A 280 9.15 9.42 1.87
C ILE A 280 9.78 8.33 0.99
N VAL A 281 9.30 7.10 1.16
CA VAL A 281 9.84 5.90 0.55
C VAL A 281 8.87 5.36 -0.48
N PHE A 282 9.41 4.93 -1.63
CA PHE A 282 8.66 4.32 -2.74
C PHE A 282 9.29 2.98 -3.09
N ILE A 283 8.50 1.92 -3.22
CA ILE A 283 8.99 0.56 -3.43
C ILE A 283 8.21 -0.13 -4.55
N GLY A 284 8.90 -0.92 -5.37
CA GLY A 284 8.27 -1.77 -6.37
C GLY A 284 7.65 -1.02 -7.53
N GLY A 285 6.51 -1.50 -8.03
CA GLY A 285 5.84 -0.98 -9.22
C GLY A 285 6.43 -1.51 -10.52
N SER A 286 6.03 -0.95 -11.66
CA SER A 286 6.53 -1.34 -12.98
C SER A 286 6.79 -0.12 -13.85
N HIS A 287 7.81 -0.17 -14.69
CA HIS A 287 8.06 0.85 -15.70
C HIS A 287 7.10 0.79 -16.89
N ASN A 288 6.45 -0.37 -17.09
CA ASN A 288 5.44 -0.56 -18.11
C ASN A 288 4.05 -0.47 -17.48
N PRO A 289 3.26 0.60 -17.71
CA PRO A 289 1.88 0.70 -17.24
C PRO A 289 1.01 -0.43 -17.78
N TYR A 290 0.11 -0.96 -16.97
CA TYR A 290 -0.62 -2.18 -17.27
C TYR A 290 -2.08 -2.15 -16.79
N ASN A 291 -2.90 -3.00 -17.41
CA ASN A 291 -4.26 -3.32 -16.99
C ASN A 291 -4.27 -4.13 -15.69
N TYR A 292 -5.42 -4.27 -15.05
CA TYR A 292 -5.58 -4.98 -13.79
C TYR A 292 -4.97 -6.40 -13.78
N ASN A 293 -4.88 -7.06 -14.93
CA ASN A 293 -4.33 -8.42 -15.07
C ASN A 293 -2.80 -8.48 -15.22
N GLY A 294 -2.10 -7.34 -15.24
CA GLY A 294 -0.65 -7.26 -15.37
C GLY A 294 -0.13 -7.14 -16.80
N MET A 295 -1.02 -7.15 -17.79
CA MET A 295 -0.65 -6.91 -19.20
C MET A 295 -0.56 -5.41 -19.46
N GLY A 296 0.57 -4.99 -20.01
CA GLY A 296 0.81 -3.59 -20.34
C GLY A 296 -0.15 -3.06 -21.40
N TYR A 297 -0.40 -1.75 -21.40
CA TYR A 297 -1.20 -1.08 -22.43
C TYR A 297 -0.56 -1.13 -23.82
N ASN A 298 0.73 -1.51 -23.88
CA ASN A 298 1.47 -1.80 -25.12
C ASN A 298 1.36 -3.26 -25.58
N GLY A 299 0.57 -4.09 -24.89
CA GLY A 299 0.40 -5.52 -25.18
C GLY A 299 1.50 -6.44 -24.61
N GLU A 300 2.54 -5.87 -23.98
CA GLU A 300 3.62 -6.65 -23.40
C GLU A 300 3.40 -6.86 -21.89
N PRO A 301 3.75 -8.04 -21.33
CA PRO A 301 3.66 -8.29 -19.90
C PRO A 301 4.51 -7.31 -19.09
N SER A 302 3.94 -6.73 -18.03
CA SER A 302 4.67 -5.81 -17.16
C SER A 302 5.57 -6.58 -16.20
N ILE A 303 6.75 -6.00 -15.95
CA ILE A 303 7.79 -6.58 -15.10
C ILE A 303 7.86 -5.78 -13.79
N PRO A 304 7.86 -6.45 -12.63
CA PRO A 304 7.99 -5.79 -11.34
C PRO A 304 9.40 -5.21 -11.14
N SER A 305 9.47 -4.09 -10.43
CA SER A 305 10.73 -3.44 -10.06
C SER A 305 11.17 -3.84 -8.64
N SER A 306 12.48 -3.94 -8.44
CA SER A 306 13.11 -4.07 -7.11
C SER A 306 13.60 -2.73 -6.55
N GLU A 307 13.46 -1.63 -7.27
CA GLU A 307 13.97 -0.34 -6.85
C GLU A 307 13.23 0.19 -5.61
N ILE A 308 14.00 0.79 -4.71
CA ILE A 308 13.55 1.54 -3.54
C ILE A 308 14.06 2.96 -3.69
N TRP A 309 13.16 3.93 -3.73
CA TRP A 309 13.51 5.35 -3.70
C TRP A 309 13.21 5.93 -2.32
N ARG A 310 14.16 6.65 -1.76
CA ARG A 310 14.00 7.39 -0.51
C ARG A 310 14.25 8.87 -0.76
N TYR A 311 13.29 9.71 -0.42
CA TYR A 311 13.43 11.16 -0.51
C TYR A 311 13.54 11.75 0.87
N ASN A 312 14.69 12.33 1.19
CA ASN A 312 14.92 13.00 2.45
C ASN A 312 14.33 14.41 2.41
N LEU A 313 13.37 14.70 3.29
CA LEU A 313 12.61 15.97 3.31
C LEU A 313 13.41 17.17 3.78
N ALA A 314 14.51 16.97 4.54
CA ALA A 314 15.36 18.04 5.01
C ALA A 314 16.41 18.46 3.98
N THR A 315 17.00 17.49 3.29
CA THR A 315 18.08 17.73 2.32
C THR A 315 17.59 17.85 0.88
N ASN A 316 16.34 17.49 0.61
CA ASN A 316 15.73 17.41 -0.72
C ASN A 316 16.52 16.49 -1.69
N LYS A 317 17.13 15.42 -1.15
CA LYS A 317 17.93 14.48 -1.92
C LYS A 317 17.25 13.11 -2.01
N TRP A 318 17.45 12.47 -3.17
CA TRP A 318 17.06 11.09 -3.41
C TRP A 318 18.21 10.13 -3.11
N GLN A 319 17.86 8.99 -2.55
CA GLN A 319 18.68 7.78 -2.47
C GLN A 319 17.94 6.66 -3.19
N ILE A 320 18.65 5.89 -4.03
CA ILE A 320 18.11 4.76 -4.76
C ILE A 320 18.86 3.51 -4.31
N THR A 321 18.11 2.50 -3.91
CA THR A 321 18.60 1.17 -3.54
C THR A 321 17.73 0.11 -4.20
N HIS A 322 18.05 -1.18 -3.98
CA HIS A 322 17.27 -2.29 -4.51
C HIS A 322 16.98 -3.30 -3.42
N SER A 323 15.78 -3.84 -3.43
CA SER A 323 15.41 -4.98 -2.59
C SER A 323 15.79 -6.31 -3.27
N LYS A 324 15.82 -7.37 -2.48
CA LYS A 324 15.94 -8.75 -3.00
C LYS A 324 14.65 -9.21 -3.70
N THR A 325 13.54 -8.56 -3.41
CA THR A 325 12.20 -8.91 -3.91
C THR A 325 11.71 -7.82 -4.86
N ALA A 326 11.39 -8.19 -6.09
CA ALA A 326 10.70 -7.31 -7.03
C ALA A 326 9.20 -7.59 -6.97
N THR A 327 8.40 -6.55 -6.78
CA THR A 327 6.93 -6.64 -6.74
C THR A 327 6.29 -5.42 -7.37
N MET A 328 5.03 -5.57 -7.78
CA MET A 328 4.23 -4.49 -8.37
C MET A 328 2.76 -4.60 -7.93
N ASP A 329 1.95 -3.65 -8.34
CA ASP A 329 0.50 -3.57 -8.12
C ASP A 329 0.11 -3.35 -6.65
N HIS A 330 0.71 -2.33 -6.06
CA HIS A 330 0.47 -1.96 -4.67
C HIS A 330 -0.36 -0.67 -4.55
N ARG A 331 -1.03 -0.54 -3.38
CA ARG A 331 -1.81 0.65 -3.00
C ARG A 331 -1.36 1.25 -1.67
N GLY A 332 -0.30 0.75 -1.07
CA GLY A 332 0.26 1.27 0.17
C GLY A 332 1.46 0.48 0.65
N LEU A 333 2.26 1.13 1.47
CA LEU A 333 3.42 0.57 2.15
C LEU A 333 3.16 0.58 3.65
N LEU A 334 3.37 -0.55 4.30
CA LEU A 334 3.10 -0.75 5.72
C LEU A 334 4.41 -1.02 6.48
N GLU A 335 4.31 -1.14 7.78
CA GLU A 335 5.42 -1.46 8.67
C GLU A 335 5.09 -2.69 9.52
N LEU A 336 6.02 -3.63 9.60
CA LEU A 336 5.92 -4.80 10.45
C LEU A 336 7.24 -5.01 11.20
N ASN A 337 7.22 -4.87 12.51
CA ASN A 337 8.40 -5.06 13.38
C ASN A 337 9.63 -4.23 12.94
N GLY A 338 9.40 -3.01 12.45
CA GLY A 338 10.46 -2.11 12.00
C GLY A 338 10.91 -2.31 10.54
N GLU A 339 10.35 -3.28 9.83
CA GLU A 339 10.59 -3.50 8.41
C GLU A 339 9.46 -2.93 7.56
N LEU A 340 9.76 -2.48 6.36
CA LEU A 340 8.76 -2.06 5.38
C LEU A 340 8.18 -3.29 4.69
N VAL A 341 6.85 -3.32 4.56
CA VAL A 341 6.15 -4.47 3.98
C VAL A 341 5.04 -4.06 3.03
N THR A 342 4.77 -4.94 2.05
CA THR A 342 3.54 -4.91 1.23
C THR A 342 2.75 -6.20 1.41
N LEU A 343 1.45 -6.13 1.19
CA LEU A 343 0.54 -7.28 1.30
C LEU A 343 0.12 -7.73 -0.11
N GLY A 344 0.43 -8.99 -0.48
CA GLY A 344 0.09 -9.49 -1.81
C GLY A 344 0.86 -8.77 -2.93
N GLY A 345 0.15 -8.33 -3.96
CA GLY A 345 0.73 -7.76 -5.18
C GLY A 345 1.11 -8.82 -6.21
N MET A 346 1.83 -8.43 -7.25
CA MET A 346 2.32 -9.32 -8.29
C MET A 346 3.85 -9.39 -8.31
N ALA A 347 4.36 -10.60 -8.48
CA ALA A 347 5.77 -10.90 -8.74
C ALA A 347 6.02 -11.08 -10.25
N ASP A 348 7.19 -11.62 -10.60
CA ASP A 348 7.55 -11.98 -11.97
C ASP A 348 6.49 -12.86 -12.63
N LYS A 349 6.35 -12.74 -13.95
CA LYS A 349 5.30 -13.40 -14.75
C LYS A 349 3.88 -13.09 -14.26
N GLN A 350 3.68 -11.91 -13.65
CA GLN A 350 2.41 -11.44 -13.08
C GLN A 350 1.77 -12.45 -12.11
N GLN A 351 2.60 -13.20 -11.37
CA GLN A 351 2.13 -14.12 -10.34
C GLN A 351 1.54 -13.34 -9.17
N VAL A 352 0.27 -13.56 -8.86
CA VAL A 352 -0.39 -12.98 -7.70
C VAL A 352 0.12 -13.62 -6.43
N LEU A 353 0.55 -12.80 -5.48
CA LEU A 353 1.22 -13.23 -4.27
C LEU A 353 0.24 -13.49 -3.12
N LYS A 354 0.59 -14.47 -2.27
CA LYS A 354 -0.14 -14.86 -1.06
C LYS A 354 0.72 -14.67 0.19
N ARG A 355 1.42 -13.52 0.29
CA ARG A 355 2.37 -13.31 1.39
C ARG A 355 2.54 -11.84 1.74
N ILE A 356 3.12 -11.59 2.90
CA ILE A 356 3.75 -10.31 3.25
C ILE A 356 5.12 -10.28 2.57
N ASN A 357 5.41 -9.25 1.80
CA ASN A 357 6.72 -9.03 1.19
C ASN A 357 7.50 -8.06 2.06
N HIS A 358 8.74 -8.38 2.40
CA HIS A 358 9.65 -7.60 3.24
C HIS A 358 10.72 -6.89 2.41
N TYR A 359 11.10 -5.64 2.83
CA TYR A 359 12.04 -4.76 2.11
C TYR A 359 13.09 -4.13 3.01
#